data_403ce750b0dad2d507cfb3d1602c01d2
#
_entry.id   403ce750b0dad2d507cfb3d1602c01d2
#
_cell.length_a   1.000
_cell.length_b   1.000
_cell.length_c   1.000
_cell.angle_alpha   90.00
_cell.angle_beta   90.00
_cell.angle_gamma   90.00
#
_symmetry.space_group_name_H-M   'P 1'
#
loop_
_entity.id
_entity.type
_entity.pdbx_description
1 polymer ?
#
loop_
_entity_poly.entity_id
_entity_poly.type
_entity_poly.pdbx_seq_one_letter_code
_entity_poly.pdbx_strand_id
1 'polypeptide(L)'
;MDASPEGAVELFHGYTYSGIPVAVSAAIAVQKIFEKEDIFNRVKKLSKYFEDGLHSLRDLSCVDSIRNYGLLGGIDISMRDKPGKAGFNVYKKCYDAGVNIKPTGDALIIAPPFVCEKKDIDEIINKMRVGISNHLKSWLFYSFWAESTHLDQIDQANYSNI
;
A
#
# COMPACT_ATOMS: atom_id res chain seq x y z
N MET A 1 -8.73 31.36 -9.56
CA MET A 1 -9.00 30.27 -10.53
C MET A 1 -8.49 30.57 -11.92
N ASP A 2 -8.13 31.81 -12.19
CA ASP A 2 -7.70 32.25 -13.55
C ASP A 2 -6.29 31.82 -13.96
N ALA A 3 -5.58 31.06 -13.13
CA ALA A 3 -4.21 30.59 -13.39
C ALA A 3 -4.11 29.09 -13.71
N SER A 4 -5.24 28.39 -13.85
CA SER A 4 -5.22 26.98 -14.22
C SER A 4 -4.93 26.80 -15.70
N PRO A 5 -4.07 25.84 -16.11
CA PRO A 5 -3.87 25.50 -17.51
C PRO A 5 -5.19 25.14 -18.19
N GLU A 6 -5.33 25.46 -19.47
CA GLU A 6 -6.51 25.08 -20.25
C GLU A 6 -6.68 23.55 -20.23
N GLY A 7 -7.87 23.06 -19.89
CA GLY A 7 -8.16 21.63 -19.73
C GLY A 7 -7.78 21.02 -18.38
N ALA A 8 -7.26 21.80 -17.43
CA ALA A 8 -7.03 21.32 -16.07
C ALA A 8 -8.37 21.02 -15.38
N VAL A 9 -8.42 19.92 -14.64
CA VAL A 9 -9.56 19.60 -13.80
C VAL A 9 -9.63 20.63 -12.67
N GLU A 10 -10.81 21.26 -12.49
CA GLU A 10 -11.05 22.18 -11.39
C GLU A 10 -10.79 21.52 -10.03
N LEU A 11 -10.71 22.33 -8.98
CA LEU A 11 -10.50 21.85 -7.63
C LEU A 11 -11.50 20.72 -7.30
N PHE A 12 -10.99 19.53 -6.99
CA PHE A 12 -11.83 18.41 -6.54
C PHE A 12 -12.48 18.74 -5.22
N HIS A 13 -13.70 19.19 -5.30
CA HIS A 13 -14.46 19.63 -4.16
C HIS A 13 -15.92 19.26 -4.30
N GLY A 14 -16.52 18.69 -3.26
CA GLY A 14 -17.92 18.30 -3.25
C GLY A 14 -18.50 18.39 -1.86
N TYR A 15 -19.73 18.93 -1.76
CA TYR A 15 -20.47 19.08 -0.51
C TYR A 15 -21.75 18.25 -0.46
N THR A 16 -22.00 17.39 -1.43
CA THR A 16 -23.27 16.67 -1.55
C THR A 16 -23.70 15.96 -0.26
N TYR A 17 -22.75 15.36 0.46
CA TYR A 17 -23.02 14.65 1.73
C TYR A 17 -22.52 15.40 2.96
N SER A 18 -22.13 16.67 2.83
CA SER A 18 -21.69 17.48 3.96
C SER A 18 -22.88 17.87 4.85
N GLY A 19 -22.65 17.90 6.16
CA GLY A 19 -23.64 18.37 7.13
C GLY A 19 -24.76 17.38 7.45
N ILE A 20 -24.70 16.12 6.99
CA ILE A 20 -25.67 15.08 7.38
C ILE A 20 -25.63 14.91 8.90
N PRO A 21 -26.75 15.14 9.63
CA PRO A 21 -26.74 15.19 11.10
C PRO A 21 -26.19 13.94 11.77
N VAL A 22 -26.52 12.75 11.24
CA VAL A 22 -26.03 11.47 11.77
C VAL A 22 -24.51 11.35 11.62
N ALA A 23 -23.98 11.72 10.45
CA ALA A 23 -22.53 11.68 10.19
C ALA A 23 -21.78 12.69 11.07
N VAL A 24 -22.33 13.90 11.24
CA VAL A 24 -21.75 14.93 12.11
C VAL A 24 -21.76 14.49 13.58
N SER A 25 -22.85 13.89 14.04
CA SER A 25 -22.96 13.35 15.41
C SER A 25 -21.93 12.24 15.64
N ALA A 26 -21.75 11.32 14.68
CA ALA A 26 -20.74 10.30 14.75
C ALA A 26 -19.32 10.88 14.78
N ALA A 27 -19.03 11.88 13.96
CA ALA A 27 -17.73 12.56 13.93
C ALA A 27 -17.43 13.23 15.30
N ILE A 28 -18.39 13.91 15.89
CA ILE A 28 -18.24 14.53 17.24
C ILE A 28 -17.98 13.45 18.29
N ALA A 29 -18.68 12.32 18.24
CA ALA A 29 -18.46 11.23 19.17
C ALA A 29 -17.04 10.64 19.04
N VAL A 30 -16.55 10.45 17.81
CA VAL A 30 -15.17 9.99 17.54
C VAL A 30 -14.14 10.97 18.09
N GLN A 31 -14.32 12.29 17.91
CA GLN A 31 -13.40 13.28 18.48
C GLN A 31 -13.32 13.19 20.02
N LYS A 32 -14.45 13.02 20.70
CA LYS A 32 -14.47 12.82 22.16
C LYS A 32 -13.75 11.54 22.59
N ILE A 33 -13.81 10.46 21.80
CA ILE A 33 -13.06 9.23 22.05
C ILE A 33 -11.57 9.49 21.89
N PHE A 34 -11.16 10.20 20.83
CA PHE A 34 -9.75 10.56 20.58
C PHE A 34 -9.14 11.33 21.75
N GLU A 35 -9.89 12.30 22.30
CA GLU A 35 -9.46 13.06 23.48
C GLU A 35 -9.40 12.17 24.73
N LYS A 36 -10.48 11.43 25.01
CA LYS A 36 -10.60 10.59 26.22
C LYS A 36 -9.56 9.47 26.28
N GLU A 37 -9.25 8.86 25.15
CA GLU A 37 -8.32 7.71 25.05
C GLU A 37 -6.90 8.12 24.67
N ASP A 38 -6.64 9.44 24.54
CA ASP A 38 -5.32 9.99 24.19
C ASP A 38 -4.72 9.33 22.94
N ILE A 39 -5.56 9.14 21.92
CA ILE A 39 -5.23 8.35 20.72
C ILE A 39 -3.99 8.89 20.00
N PHE A 40 -3.81 10.20 19.91
CA PHE A 40 -2.64 10.78 19.22
C PHE A 40 -1.33 10.46 19.91
N ASN A 41 -1.29 10.47 21.23
CA ASN A 41 -0.08 10.08 21.98
C ASN A 41 0.15 8.56 21.92
N ARG A 42 -0.92 7.75 21.86
CA ARG A 42 -0.81 6.32 21.59
C ARG A 42 -0.15 6.07 20.24
N VAL A 43 -0.61 6.74 19.17
CA VAL A 43 -0.02 6.64 17.83
C VAL A 43 1.44 7.07 17.84
N LYS A 44 1.80 8.18 18.49
CA LYS A 44 3.20 8.62 18.62
C LYS A 44 4.09 7.54 19.25
N LYS A 45 3.62 6.85 20.28
CA LYS A 45 4.37 5.78 20.95
C LYS A 45 4.54 4.54 20.06
N LEU A 46 3.54 4.25 19.21
CA LEU A 46 3.58 3.09 18.30
C LEU A 46 4.32 3.39 17.00
N SER A 47 4.45 4.67 16.60
CA SER A 47 4.99 5.04 15.29
C SER A 47 6.40 4.52 15.05
N LYS A 48 7.29 4.58 16.06
CA LYS A 48 8.65 4.04 15.94
C LYS A 48 8.65 2.52 15.78
N TYR A 49 7.81 1.82 16.52
CA TYR A 49 7.68 0.37 16.42
C TYR A 49 7.17 -0.07 15.04
N PHE A 50 6.17 0.67 14.52
CA PHE A 50 5.65 0.44 13.17
C PHE A 50 6.71 0.73 12.10
N GLU A 51 7.45 1.83 12.24
CA GLU A 51 8.56 2.19 11.35
C GLU A 51 9.60 1.06 11.29
N ASP A 52 10.09 0.61 12.44
CA ASP A 52 11.11 -0.44 12.52
C ASP A 52 10.62 -1.75 11.88
N GLY A 53 9.38 -2.14 12.17
CA GLY A 53 8.73 -3.30 11.55
C GLY A 53 8.60 -3.14 10.03
N LEU A 54 8.09 -2.01 9.55
CA LEU A 54 7.92 -1.74 8.14
C LEU A 54 9.25 -1.74 7.39
N HIS A 55 10.26 -1.06 7.94
CA HIS A 55 11.59 -0.97 7.35
C HIS A 55 12.36 -2.29 7.38
N SER A 56 11.97 -3.26 8.22
CA SER A 56 12.54 -4.61 8.18
C SER A 56 12.27 -5.34 6.86
N LEU A 57 11.28 -4.89 6.08
CA LEU A 57 10.96 -5.49 4.78
C LEU A 57 11.93 -5.08 3.66
N ARG A 58 12.89 -4.20 3.92
CA ARG A 58 13.93 -3.78 2.96
C ARG A 58 14.88 -4.90 2.54
N ASP A 59 14.95 -5.98 3.30
CA ASP A 59 15.75 -7.16 2.97
C ASP A 59 15.16 -7.96 1.78
N LEU A 60 13.92 -7.69 1.41
CA LEU A 60 13.27 -8.32 0.27
C LEU A 60 13.68 -7.62 -1.04
N SER A 61 14.29 -8.36 -1.95
CA SER A 61 14.94 -7.81 -3.16
C SER A 61 14.01 -7.07 -4.14
N CYS A 62 12.70 -7.26 -4.03
CA CYS A 62 11.71 -6.53 -4.81
C CYS A 62 11.21 -5.25 -4.12
N VAL A 63 11.67 -4.94 -2.91
CA VAL A 63 11.35 -3.71 -2.21
C VAL A 63 12.36 -2.64 -2.60
N ASP A 64 11.91 -1.62 -3.29
CA ASP A 64 12.75 -0.51 -3.77
C ASP A 64 12.88 0.59 -2.72
N SER A 65 11.78 1.10 -2.24
CA SER A 65 11.78 2.13 -1.20
C SER A 65 10.70 1.91 -0.15
N ILE A 66 10.96 2.39 1.06
CA ILE A 66 10.00 2.40 2.16
C ILE A 66 9.98 3.79 2.78
N ARG A 67 8.78 4.32 2.98
CA ARG A 67 8.52 5.60 3.64
C ARG A 67 7.35 5.48 4.60
N ASN A 68 7.37 6.25 5.68
CA ASN A 68 6.27 6.28 6.64
C ASN A 68 6.16 7.63 7.35
N TYR A 69 4.96 7.87 7.86
CA TYR A 69 4.66 8.95 8.80
C TYR A 69 3.63 8.45 9.82
N GLY A 70 3.99 8.42 11.09
CA GLY A 70 3.14 7.82 12.13
C GLY A 70 2.86 6.34 11.81
N LEU A 71 1.57 5.99 11.69
CA LEU A 71 1.12 4.66 11.30
C LEU A 71 0.72 4.57 9.81
N LEU A 72 1.07 5.55 8.99
CA LEU A 72 0.89 5.47 7.55
C LEU A 72 2.22 5.08 6.91
N GLY A 73 2.24 3.99 6.16
CA GLY A 73 3.41 3.49 5.46
C GLY A 73 3.19 3.33 3.96
N GLY A 74 4.26 3.44 3.19
CA GLY A 74 4.29 3.17 1.76
C GLY A 74 5.52 2.36 1.40
N ILE A 75 5.34 1.35 0.57
CA ILE A 75 6.41 0.48 0.05
C ILE A 75 6.31 0.50 -1.46
N ASP A 76 7.38 0.88 -2.15
CA ASP A 76 7.48 0.78 -3.59
C ASP A 76 8.08 -0.58 -3.97
N ILE A 77 7.44 -1.23 -4.93
CA ILE A 77 7.83 -2.55 -5.43
C ILE A 77 8.49 -2.37 -6.79
N SER A 78 9.76 -2.76 -6.86
CA SER A 78 10.54 -2.77 -8.11
C SER A 78 10.59 -4.20 -8.64
N MET A 79 9.74 -4.48 -9.62
CA MET A 79 9.72 -5.75 -10.35
C MET A 79 9.77 -5.44 -11.85
N ARG A 80 10.25 -6.41 -12.65
CA ARG A 80 10.22 -6.33 -14.12
C ARG A 80 8.81 -6.57 -14.70
N ASP A 81 7.78 -6.43 -13.87
CA ASP A 81 6.39 -6.43 -14.31
C ASP A 81 6.09 -5.18 -15.16
N LYS A 82 4.97 -5.22 -15.87
CA LYS A 82 4.47 -4.02 -16.57
C LYS A 82 4.26 -2.91 -15.54
N PRO A 83 4.76 -1.69 -15.84
CA PRO A 83 4.61 -0.56 -14.93
C PRO A 83 3.15 -0.39 -14.46
N GLY A 84 2.96 -0.14 -13.18
CA GLY A 84 1.66 0.04 -12.55
C GLY A 84 0.94 -1.25 -12.13
N LYS A 85 1.52 -2.44 -12.35
CA LYS A 85 0.90 -3.73 -12.01
C LYS A 85 1.56 -4.47 -10.84
N ALA A 86 2.81 -4.15 -10.52
CA ALA A 86 3.57 -4.84 -9.47
C ALA A 86 2.86 -4.75 -8.11
N GLY A 87 2.41 -3.56 -7.71
CA GLY A 87 1.68 -3.36 -6.46
C GLY A 87 0.42 -4.20 -6.36
N PHE A 88 -0.38 -4.31 -7.44
CA PHE A 88 -1.58 -5.13 -7.44
C PHE A 88 -1.28 -6.63 -7.36
N ASN A 89 -0.24 -7.11 -8.03
CA ASN A 89 0.16 -8.51 -7.99
C ASN A 89 0.65 -8.92 -6.59
N VAL A 90 1.46 -8.07 -5.96
CA VAL A 90 1.90 -8.27 -4.57
C VAL A 90 0.71 -8.19 -3.60
N TYR A 91 -0.20 -7.23 -3.80
CA TYR A 91 -1.42 -7.10 -3.00
C TYR A 91 -2.22 -8.41 -2.95
N LYS A 92 -2.42 -9.09 -4.08
CA LYS A 92 -3.14 -10.38 -4.11
C LYS A 92 -2.47 -11.42 -3.21
N LYS A 93 -1.13 -11.50 -3.24
CA LYS A 93 -0.38 -12.43 -2.38
C LYS A 93 -0.42 -12.06 -0.89
N CYS A 94 -0.45 -10.76 -0.59
CA CYS A 94 -0.67 -10.27 0.77
C CYS A 94 -2.09 -10.59 1.26
N TYR A 95 -3.09 -10.43 0.39
CA TYR A 95 -4.47 -10.78 0.70
C TYR A 95 -4.63 -12.29 0.98
N ASP A 96 -4.03 -13.15 0.14
CA ASP A 96 -4.00 -14.61 0.35
C ASP A 96 -3.28 -14.99 1.66
N ALA A 97 -2.28 -14.20 2.08
CA ALA A 97 -1.62 -14.36 3.37
C ALA A 97 -2.44 -13.81 4.56
N GLY A 98 -3.58 -13.20 4.31
CA GLY A 98 -4.52 -12.70 5.32
C GLY A 98 -4.28 -11.27 5.77
N VAL A 99 -3.65 -10.42 4.94
CA VAL A 99 -3.54 -8.97 5.19
C VAL A 99 -4.08 -8.18 4.01
N ASN A 100 -5.03 -7.28 4.30
CA ASN A 100 -5.60 -6.38 3.31
C ASN A 100 -4.88 -5.04 3.35
N ILE A 101 -4.21 -4.69 2.27
CA ILE A 101 -3.46 -3.44 2.07
C ILE A 101 -3.94 -2.75 0.79
N LYS A 102 -3.61 -1.48 0.59
CA LYS A 102 -4.04 -0.75 -0.60
C LYS A 102 -2.93 -0.71 -1.67
N PRO A 103 -3.10 -1.33 -2.85
CA PRO A 103 -2.20 -1.13 -3.97
C PRO A 103 -2.47 0.22 -4.65
N THR A 104 -1.42 0.90 -5.10
CA THR A 104 -1.51 2.14 -5.87
C THR A 104 -0.35 2.15 -6.87
N GLY A 105 -0.62 1.84 -8.14
CA GLY A 105 0.44 1.60 -9.12
C GLY A 105 1.38 0.49 -8.65
N ASP A 106 2.67 0.79 -8.58
CA ASP A 106 3.70 -0.13 -8.08
C ASP A 106 3.97 0.04 -6.57
N ALA A 107 3.13 0.78 -5.86
CA ALA A 107 3.25 0.99 -4.42
C ALA A 107 2.18 0.24 -3.63
N LEU A 108 2.52 -0.12 -2.40
CA LEU A 108 1.63 -0.65 -1.36
C LEU A 108 1.47 0.39 -0.26
N ILE A 109 0.23 0.70 0.11
CA ILE A 109 -0.08 1.62 1.22
C ILE A 109 -0.60 0.82 2.40
N ILE A 110 -0.02 1.05 3.57
CA ILE A 110 -0.33 0.40 4.83
C ILE A 110 -0.77 1.46 5.83
N ALA A 111 -1.99 1.33 6.37
CA ALA A 111 -2.54 2.25 7.35
C ALA A 111 -3.31 1.47 8.41
N PRO A 112 -2.64 0.88 9.42
CA PRO A 112 -3.32 0.21 10.52
C PRO A 112 -4.23 1.18 11.29
N PRO A 113 -5.34 0.70 11.86
CA PRO A 113 -6.19 1.54 12.69
C PRO A 113 -5.44 2.03 13.94
N PHE A 114 -5.76 3.22 14.42
CA PHE A 114 -5.08 3.82 15.58
C PHE A 114 -5.23 3.03 16.89
N VAL A 115 -6.19 2.12 16.95
CA VAL A 115 -6.43 1.25 18.11
C VAL A 115 -5.57 -0.01 18.11
N CYS A 116 -4.77 -0.27 17.05
CA CYS A 116 -3.91 -1.44 16.96
C CYS A 116 -2.87 -1.46 18.09
N GLU A 117 -2.42 -2.66 18.40
CA GLU A 117 -1.35 -2.94 19.35
C GLU A 117 -0.09 -3.44 18.62
N LYS A 118 1.01 -3.59 19.36
CA LYS A 118 2.26 -4.12 18.77
C LYS A 118 2.06 -5.49 18.11
N LYS A 119 1.29 -6.38 18.75
CA LYS A 119 0.98 -7.71 18.17
C LYS A 119 0.29 -7.64 16.81
N ASP A 120 -0.59 -6.63 16.62
CA ASP A 120 -1.31 -6.45 15.37
C ASP A 120 -0.35 -5.93 14.28
N ILE A 121 0.58 -5.04 14.66
CA ILE A 121 1.66 -4.57 13.78
C ILE A 121 2.55 -5.74 13.36
N ASP A 122 2.97 -6.59 14.32
CA ASP A 122 3.78 -7.78 14.04
C ASP A 122 3.06 -8.73 13.08
N GLU A 123 1.78 -8.96 13.29
CA GLU A 123 0.96 -9.80 12.41
C GLU A 123 0.90 -9.23 10.98
N ILE A 124 0.64 -7.92 10.85
CA ILE A 124 0.61 -7.23 9.56
C ILE A 124 1.95 -7.38 8.83
N ILE A 125 3.06 -7.06 9.50
CA ILE A 125 4.40 -7.12 8.91
C ILE A 125 4.77 -8.54 8.50
N ASN A 126 4.48 -9.54 9.36
CA ASN A 126 4.76 -10.94 9.05
C ASN A 126 3.95 -11.43 7.83
N LYS A 127 2.67 -11.12 7.77
CA LYS A 127 1.82 -11.48 6.61
C LYS A 127 2.23 -10.77 5.33
N MET A 128 2.63 -9.50 5.41
CA MET A 128 3.20 -8.77 4.28
C MET A 128 4.49 -9.41 3.79
N ARG A 129 5.40 -9.78 4.69
CA ARG A 129 6.64 -10.48 4.35
C ARG A 129 6.36 -11.78 3.60
N VAL A 130 5.40 -12.58 4.07
CA VAL A 130 4.96 -13.80 3.39
C VAL A 130 4.41 -13.49 2.00
N GLY A 131 3.52 -12.52 1.87
CA GLY A 131 2.90 -12.14 0.61
C GLY A 131 3.93 -11.64 -0.43
N ILE A 132 4.81 -10.74 -0.03
CA ILE A 132 5.88 -10.20 -0.88
C ILE A 132 6.85 -11.31 -1.31
N SER A 133 7.26 -12.18 -0.37
CA SER A 133 8.16 -13.31 -0.66
C SER A 133 7.52 -14.33 -1.62
N ASN A 134 6.22 -14.61 -1.47
CA ASN A 134 5.49 -15.52 -2.36
C ASN A 134 5.36 -14.95 -3.77
N HIS A 135 5.19 -13.64 -3.89
CA HIS A 135 5.20 -12.99 -5.20
C HIS A 135 6.57 -13.11 -5.85
N LEU A 136 7.63 -12.82 -5.12
CA LEU A 136 9.01 -12.94 -5.62
C LEU A 136 9.33 -14.35 -6.11
N LYS A 137 8.96 -15.41 -5.36
CA LYS A 137 9.14 -16.80 -5.77
C LYS A 137 8.39 -17.13 -7.05
N SER A 138 7.13 -16.72 -7.16
CA SER A 138 6.30 -16.93 -8.35
C SER A 138 6.92 -16.26 -9.58
N TRP A 139 7.46 -15.06 -9.40
CA TRP A 139 8.11 -14.30 -10.46
C TRP A 139 9.45 -14.95 -10.91
N LEU A 140 10.29 -15.36 -9.96
CA LEU A 140 11.55 -16.08 -10.27
C LEU A 140 11.30 -17.37 -11.01
N PHE A 141 10.28 -18.14 -10.62
CA PHE A 141 9.89 -19.37 -11.33
C PHE A 141 9.45 -19.08 -12.76
N TYR A 142 8.62 -18.04 -12.97
CA TYR A 142 8.16 -17.63 -14.29
C TYR A 142 9.33 -17.16 -15.18
N SER A 143 10.23 -16.33 -14.65
CA SER A 143 11.41 -15.84 -15.37
C SER A 143 12.32 -16.99 -15.81
N PHE A 144 12.59 -17.94 -14.92
CA PHE A 144 13.40 -19.11 -15.24
C PHE A 144 12.72 -20.00 -16.31
N TRP A 145 11.41 -20.17 -16.22
CA TRP A 145 10.65 -20.96 -17.21
C TRP A 145 10.59 -20.26 -18.57
N ALA A 146 10.37 -18.95 -18.61
CA ALA A 146 10.34 -18.15 -19.83
C ALA A 146 11.71 -18.18 -20.55
N GLU A 147 12.81 -18.01 -19.84
CA GLU A 147 14.17 -18.12 -20.39
C GLU A 147 14.44 -19.53 -20.95
N SER A 148 13.98 -20.58 -20.27
CA SER A 148 14.18 -21.97 -20.70
C SER A 148 13.36 -22.36 -21.94
N THR A 149 12.27 -21.63 -22.23
CA THR A 149 11.34 -21.94 -23.33
C THR A 149 11.47 -21.01 -24.55
N HIS A 150 12.41 -20.04 -24.55
CA HIS A 150 12.58 -19.02 -25.59
C HIS A 150 11.31 -18.19 -25.92
N LEU A 151 10.33 -18.15 -24.99
CA LEU A 151 9.07 -17.40 -25.19
C LEU A 151 9.22 -15.88 -25.09
N ASP A 152 10.34 -15.37 -24.57
CA ASP A 152 10.60 -13.92 -24.50
C ASP A 152 10.66 -13.23 -25.88
N GLN A 153 10.89 -13.99 -26.96
CA GLN A 153 10.92 -13.43 -28.32
C GLN A 153 9.51 -13.21 -28.90
N ILE A 154 8.50 -13.88 -28.41
CA ILE A 154 7.15 -13.80 -28.96
C ILE A 154 6.36 -12.61 -28.39
N ASP A 155 6.58 -12.27 -27.14
CA ASP A 155 5.87 -11.14 -26.50
C ASP A 155 6.38 -9.77 -26.97
N GLN A 156 7.67 -9.62 -27.31
CA GLN A 156 8.19 -8.36 -27.85
C GLN A 156 7.70 -8.07 -29.27
N ALA A 157 7.44 -9.09 -30.09
CA ALA A 157 6.97 -8.93 -31.46
C ALA A 157 5.50 -8.48 -31.56
N ASN A 158 4.67 -8.77 -30.54
CA ASN A 158 3.25 -8.41 -30.52
C ASN A 158 2.95 -7.00 -29.99
N TYR A 159 3.92 -6.29 -29.42
CA TYR A 159 3.74 -4.94 -28.86
C TYR A 159 4.33 -3.81 -29.70
N SER A 160 5.00 -4.12 -30.81
CA SER A 160 5.52 -3.10 -31.75
C SER A 160 4.50 -2.68 -32.83
N ASN A 161 3.28 -3.25 -32.81
CA ASN A 161 2.24 -3.00 -33.81
C ASN A 161 0.90 -2.48 -33.22
N ILE A 162 0.91 -1.82 -32.04
CA ILE A 162 -0.28 -1.09 -31.55
C ILE A 162 0.14 0.34 -31.18
#